data_0c2ddc6f4509fffd51fac35166d1065a
#
_entry.id   0c2ddc6f4509fffd51fac35166d1065a
#
_cell.length_a   1.000
_cell.length_b   1.000
_cell.length_c   1.000
_cell.angle_alpha   90.00
_cell.angle_beta   90.00
_cell.angle_gamma   90.00
#
_symmetry.space_group_name_H-M   'P 1'
#
loop_
_entity.id
_entity.type
_entity.pdbx_description
1 polymer ?
#
loop_
_entity_poly.entity_id
_entity_poly.type
_entity_poly.pdbx_seq_one_letter_code
_entity_poly.pdbx_strand_id
1 'polypeptide(L)'
;MTSTEHRPLPNATILGYPRLGRRRELKRAVESFWKGSIDEAELQRSARELRAATRARLVELGLPAEGGAIPESFSFYDQVLDATLALGAIPARFADVAGHGTGDLATYFALARGVKDHQPLEMTKWFDTNYHYSVPEIDERTPFAANAAALVQQLAEAAEQGIESRPVLVGPVTYLLLAKASDEAGEGFAPIDRLDDAVAAYVE
;
A
#
# COMPACT_ATOMS: atom_id res chain seq x y z
N MET A 1 27.89 -15.49 -0.31
CA MET A 1 27.89 -14.41 0.69
C MET A 1 28.02 -13.11 -0.07
N THR A 2 26.89 -12.51 -0.43
CA THR A 2 26.83 -11.18 -1.06
C THR A 2 27.07 -10.16 0.04
N SER A 3 28.19 -9.45 -0.06
CA SER A 3 28.49 -8.28 0.77
C SER A 3 27.34 -7.30 0.62
N THR A 4 26.54 -7.11 1.67
CA THR A 4 25.61 -5.99 1.78
C THR A 4 26.47 -4.73 1.92
N GLU A 5 26.81 -4.09 0.79
CA GLU A 5 27.35 -2.75 0.83
C GLU A 5 26.35 -1.85 1.55
N HIS A 6 26.72 -1.40 2.73
CA HIS A 6 25.93 -0.45 3.51
C HIS A 6 25.95 0.88 2.74
N ARG A 7 24.90 1.14 1.95
CA ARG A 7 24.75 2.45 1.31
C ARG A 7 24.49 3.49 2.40
N PRO A 8 25.18 4.62 2.39
CA PRO A 8 24.96 5.68 3.36
C PRO A 8 23.52 6.22 3.19
N LEU A 9 22.87 6.51 4.30
CA LEU A 9 21.58 7.19 4.29
C LEU A 9 21.73 8.58 3.68
N PRO A 10 20.69 9.08 2.96
CA PRO A 10 20.72 10.44 2.43
C PRO A 10 20.75 11.48 3.56
N ASN A 11 21.41 12.61 3.32
CA ASN A 11 21.49 13.70 4.30
C ASN A 11 20.13 14.31 4.65
N ALA A 12 19.16 14.22 3.74
CA ALA A 12 17.80 14.68 3.93
C ALA A 12 16.83 13.78 3.19
N THR A 13 15.69 13.51 3.81
CA THR A 13 14.58 12.78 3.21
C THR A 13 13.26 13.19 3.89
N ILE A 14 12.14 12.75 3.33
CA ILE A 14 10.81 12.87 3.95
C ILE A 14 10.16 11.49 3.99
N LEU A 15 9.16 11.31 4.87
CA LEU A 15 8.45 10.02 4.98
C LEU A 15 7.47 9.79 3.84
N GLY A 16 6.93 10.87 3.26
CA GLY A 16 5.97 10.79 2.16
C GLY A 16 5.58 12.16 1.64
N TYR A 17 4.80 12.17 0.56
CA TYR A 17 4.30 13.38 -0.09
C TYR A 17 2.80 13.23 -0.37
N PRO A 18 2.00 14.32 -0.35
CA PRO A 18 0.57 14.25 -0.63
C PRO A 18 0.27 13.62 -1.99
N ARG A 19 -0.46 12.49 -1.99
CA ARG A 19 -0.73 11.68 -3.18
C ARG A 19 -1.83 12.21 -4.11
N LEU A 20 -2.69 13.11 -3.61
CA LEU A 20 -3.90 13.53 -4.33
C LEU A 20 -3.64 14.39 -5.57
N GLY A 21 -2.43 14.94 -5.71
CA GLY A 21 -2.12 15.92 -6.73
C GLY A 21 -2.64 17.32 -6.38
N ARG A 22 -2.11 18.36 -7.05
CA ARG A 22 -2.42 19.79 -6.77
C ARG A 22 -3.88 20.15 -6.97
N ARG A 23 -4.55 19.48 -7.91
CA ARG A 23 -5.96 19.71 -8.28
C ARG A 23 -6.83 18.51 -7.96
N ARG A 24 -6.37 17.64 -7.03
CA ARG A 24 -7.06 16.40 -6.62
C ARG A 24 -7.24 15.42 -7.78
N GLU A 25 -6.23 15.31 -8.64
CA GLU A 25 -6.22 14.46 -9.85
C GLU A 25 -6.51 13.01 -9.49
N LEU A 26 -5.81 12.45 -8.49
CA LEU A 26 -6.05 11.07 -8.04
C LEU A 26 -7.49 10.84 -7.62
N LYS A 27 -8.05 11.76 -6.82
CA LYS A 27 -9.44 11.62 -6.38
C LYS A 27 -10.40 11.54 -7.56
N ARG A 28 -10.23 12.44 -8.55
CA ARG A 28 -11.08 12.44 -9.75
C ARG A 28 -10.92 11.18 -10.57
N ALA A 29 -9.69 10.70 -10.76
CA ALA A 29 -9.42 9.46 -11.49
C ALA A 29 -10.07 8.24 -10.81
N VAL A 30 -9.88 8.10 -9.51
CA VAL A 30 -10.49 7.01 -8.71
C VAL A 30 -12.02 7.08 -8.74
N GLU A 31 -12.63 8.26 -8.56
CA GLU A 31 -14.08 8.42 -8.64
C GLU A 31 -14.62 8.12 -10.07
N SER A 32 -13.87 8.46 -11.12
CA SER A 32 -14.24 8.15 -12.52
C SER A 32 -14.16 6.64 -12.80
N PHE A 33 -13.14 5.97 -12.27
CA PHE A 33 -13.01 4.52 -12.33
C PHE A 33 -14.19 3.82 -11.63
N TRP A 34 -14.55 4.25 -10.44
CA TRP A 34 -15.69 3.68 -9.72
C TRP A 34 -17.03 3.88 -10.42
N LYS A 35 -17.15 4.95 -11.21
CA LYS A 35 -18.35 5.21 -12.05
C LYS A 35 -18.32 4.46 -13.38
N GLY A 36 -17.24 3.72 -13.69
CA GLY A 36 -17.03 3.08 -14.99
C GLY A 36 -16.78 4.05 -16.14
N SER A 37 -16.43 5.30 -15.85
CA SER A 37 -16.15 6.33 -16.86
C SER A 37 -14.75 6.23 -17.46
N ILE A 38 -13.82 5.59 -16.74
CA ILE A 38 -12.49 5.22 -17.21
C ILE A 38 -12.23 3.76 -16.82
N ASP A 39 -11.35 3.10 -17.57
CA ASP A 39 -10.88 1.75 -17.28
C ASP A 39 -9.67 1.75 -16.32
N GLU A 40 -9.21 0.55 -15.97
CA GLU A 40 -8.06 0.38 -15.10
C GLU A 40 -6.77 0.94 -15.71
N ALA A 41 -6.57 0.77 -17.03
CA ALA A 41 -5.38 1.27 -17.72
C ALA A 41 -5.29 2.80 -17.64
N GLU A 42 -6.41 3.50 -17.77
CA GLU A 42 -6.49 4.96 -17.62
C GLU A 42 -6.20 5.38 -16.18
N LEU A 43 -6.75 4.65 -15.18
CA LEU A 43 -6.49 4.92 -13.77
C LEU A 43 -5.00 4.72 -13.45
N GLN A 44 -4.39 3.63 -13.91
CA GLN A 44 -2.97 3.35 -13.73
C GLN A 44 -2.09 4.41 -14.41
N ARG A 45 -2.47 4.88 -15.61
CA ARG A 45 -1.76 5.96 -16.30
C ARG A 45 -1.79 7.25 -15.47
N SER A 46 -2.97 7.65 -14.99
CA SER A 46 -3.11 8.83 -14.13
C SER A 46 -2.28 8.73 -12.85
N ALA A 47 -2.21 7.55 -12.24
CA ALA A 47 -1.40 7.30 -11.07
C ALA A 47 0.10 7.42 -11.38
N ARG A 48 0.57 6.85 -12.51
CA ARG A 48 1.95 6.95 -12.99
C ARG A 48 2.36 8.41 -13.21
N GLU A 49 1.53 9.20 -13.86
CA GLU A 49 1.77 10.63 -14.12
C GLU A 49 1.89 11.42 -12.79
N LEU A 50 1.04 11.12 -11.81
CA LEU A 50 1.11 11.74 -10.49
C LEU A 50 2.38 11.38 -9.73
N ARG A 51 2.78 10.09 -9.74
CA ARG A 51 4.04 9.66 -9.14
C ARG A 51 5.23 10.35 -9.80
N ALA A 52 5.26 10.40 -11.14
CA ALA A 52 6.31 11.08 -11.89
C ALA A 52 6.40 12.57 -11.55
N ALA A 53 5.26 13.27 -11.49
CA ALA A 53 5.21 14.67 -11.14
C ALA A 53 5.64 14.93 -9.68
N THR A 54 5.32 14.02 -8.77
CA THR A 54 5.74 14.08 -7.36
C THR A 54 7.24 13.95 -7.24
N ARG A 55 7.86 12.96 -7.89
CA ARG A 55 9.32 12.75 -7.89
C ARG A 55 10.05 13.98 -8.44
N ALA A 56 9.64 14.47 -9.62
CA ALA A 56 10.21 15.66 -10.21
C ALA A 56 10.12 16.86 -9.26
N ARG A 57 8.96 17.04 -8.59
CA ARG A 57 8.78 18.14 -7.64
C ARG A 57 9.69 18.01 -6.41
N LEU A 58 9.94 16.81 -5.92
CA LEU A 58 10.83 16.60 -4.78
C LEU A 58 12.29 16.90 -5.13
N VAL A 59 12.71 16.56 -6.36
CA VAL A 59 14.03 16.96 -6.89
C VAL A 59 14.14 18.48 -7.00
N GLU A 60 13.14 19.16 -7.55
CA GLU A 60 13.09 20.63 -7.62
C GLU A 60 13.18 21.30 -6.23
N LEU A 61 12.65 20.64 -5.21
CA LEU A 61 12.70 21.12 -3.82
C LEU A 61 14.03 20.84 -3.13
N GLY A 62 14.97 20.18 -3.81
CA GLY A 62 16.35 19.97 -3.35
C GLY A 62 16.63 18.61 -2.75
N LEU A 63 15.70 17.63 -2.83
CA LEU A 63 16.04 16.24 -2.49
C LEU A 63 16.90 15.65 -3.61
N PRO A 64 18.03 14.96 -3.28
CA PRO A 64 18.85 14.32 -4.30
C PRO A 64 18.09 13.20 -5.00
N ALA A 65 18.30 13.07 -6.31
CA ALA A 65 17.74 11.98 -7.11
C ALA A 65 18.36 10.62 -6.79
N GLU A 66 19.55 10.63 -6.14
CA GLU A 66 20.33 9.45 -5.78
C GLU A 66 20.21 9.14 -4.27
N GLY A 67 20.63 7.92 -3.88
CA GLY A 67 20.78 7.53 -2.47
C GLY A 67 19.46 7.32 -1.71
N GLY A 68 18.33 7.14 -2.40
CA GLY A 68 17.06 6.82 -1.76
C GLY A 68 16.42 7.97 -0.96
N ALA A 69 16.76 9.23 -1.28
CA ALA A 69 16.19 10.38 -0.60
C ALA A 69 14.70 10.60 -0.90
N ILE A 70 14.26 10.20 -2.12
CA ILE A 70 12.88 10.36 -2.58
C ILE A 70 12.07 9.15 -2.17
N PRO A 71 10.97 9.34 -1.38
CA PRO A 71 10.13 8.24 -0.94
C PRO A 71 9.12 7.83 -2.03
N GLU A 72 8.89 6.53 -2.17
CA GLU A 72 7.72 5.95 -2.81
C GLU A 72 6.66 5.67 -1.74
N SER A 73 5.72 6.57 -1.61
CA SER A 73 4.63 6.53 -0.62
C SER A 73 3.25 6.69 -1.26
N PHE A 74 3.16 6.40 -2.57
CA PHE A 74 1.88 6.50 -3.28
C PHE A 74 0.94 5.38 -2.85
N SER A 75 -0.33 5.73 -2.70
CA SER A 75 -1.45 4.82 -2.42
C SER A 75 -2.67 5.28 -3.20
N PHE A 76 -3.47 4.35 -3.70
CA PHE A 76 -4.77 4.70 -4.29
C PHE A 76 -5.80 5.10 -3.24
N TYR A 77 -5.77 4.46 -2.07
CA TYR A 77 -6.76 4.66 -1.01
C TYR A 77 -6.12 4.91 0.36
N ASP A 78 -5.47 3.90 0.96
CA ASP A 78 -4.71 4.06 2.20
C ASP A 78 -3.53 3.08 2.28
N GLN A 79 -2.50 3.43 3.06
CA GLN A 79 -1.25 2.68 3.14
C GLN A 79 -1.36 1.37 3.93
N VAL A 80 -2.36 1.24 4.82
CA VAL A 80 -2.60 -0.03 5.54
C VAL A 80 -3.25 -1.03 4.60
N LEU A 81 -4.16 -0.57 3.76
CA LEU A 81 -4.74 -1.40 2.70
C LEU A 81 -3.68 -1.83 1.69
N ASP A 82 -2.75 -0.94 1.30
CA ASP A 82 -1.61 -1.29 0.44
C ASP A 82 -0.77 -2.41 1.09
N ALA A 83 -0.50 -2.31 2.42
CA ALA A 83 0.21 -3.36 3.16
C ALA A 83 -0.59 -4.68 3.21
N THR A 84 -1.91 -4.62 3.36
CA THR A 84 -2.78 -5.81 3.30
C THR A 84 -2.60 -6.57 2.00
N LEU A 85 -2.59 -5.86 0.85
CA LEU A 85 -2.38 -6.46 -0.46
C LEU A 85 -0.93 -6.95 -0.63
N ALA A 86 0.06 -6.18 -0.17
CA ALA A 86 1.47 -6.54 -0.27
C ALA A 86 1.83 -7.78 0.56
N LEU A 87 1.12 -8.01 1.67
CA LEU A 87 1.27 -9.19 2.52
C LEU A 87 0.37 -10.36 2.09
N GLY A 88 -0.52 -10.18 1.11
CA GLY A 88 -1.51 -11.19 0.75
C GLY A 88 -2.48 -11.52 1.88
N ALA A 89 -2.58 -10.67 2.90
CA ALA A 89 -3.39 -10.89 4.09
C ALA A 89 -4.87 -10.56 3.84
N ILE A 90 -5.45 -11.21 2.83
CA ILE A 90 -6.84 -11.00 2.42
C ILE A 90 -7.76 -11.77 3.37
N PRO A 91 -8.75 -11.10 4.01
CA PRO A 91 -9.70 -11.78 4.88
C PRO A 91 -10.48 -12.88 4.15
N ALA A 92 -10.72 -14.01 4.80
CA ALA A 92 -11.38 -15.19 4.22
C ALA A 92 -12.73 -14.86 3.57
N ARG A 93 -13.48 -13.89 4.15
CA ARG A 93 -14.77 -13.43 3.60
C ARG A 93 -14.69 -12.75 2.22
N PHE A 94 -13.48 -12.45 1.71
CA PHE A 94 -13.24 -11.93 0.36
C PHE A 94 -12.58 -12.96 -0.57
N ALA A 95 -12.47 -14.23 -0.17
CA ALA A 95 -11.75 -15.25 -0.95
C ALA A 95 -12.33 -15.45 -2.37
N ASP A 96 -13.63 -15.31 -2.55
CA ASP A 96 -14.31 -15.40 -3.85
C ASP A 96 -14.12 -14.16 -4.73
N VAL A 97 -13.81 -13.02 -4.13
CA VAL A 97 -13.50 -11.75 -4.82
C VAL A 97 -12.03 -11.70 -5.21
N ALA A 98 -11.14 -12.23 -4.37
CA ALA A 98 -9.70 -12.31 -4.59
C ALA A 98 -9.27 -13.29 -5.68
N GLY A 99 -10.20 -13.91 -6.39
CA GLY A 99 -9.94 -14.91 -7.43
C GLY A 99 -9.15 -14.42 -8.66
N HIS A 100 -8.87 -13.15 -8.76
CA HIS A 100 -8.11 -12.53 -9.85
C HIS A 100 -6.67 -12.16 -9.47
N GLY A 101 -6.21 -12.53 -8.27
CA GLY A 101 -4.86 -12.25 -7.76
C GLY A 101 -4.85 -11.15 -6.68
N THR A 102 -3.95 -11.31 -5.72
CA THR A 102 -3.82 -10.39 -4.56
C THR A 102 -3.35 -8.98 -4.91
N GLY A 103 -3.06 -8.70 -6.19
CA GLY A 103 -2.51 -7.41 -6.64
C GLY A 103 -3.40 -6.60 -7.56
N ASP A 104 -4.63 -7.05 -7.87
CA ASP A 104 -5.51 -6.32 -8.77
C ASP A 104 -6.28 -5.19 -8.05
N LEU A 105 -6.62 -4.14 -8.81
CA LEU A 105 -7.39 -3.02 -8.30
C LEU A 105 -8.85 -3.40 -7.98
N ALA A 106 -9.37 -4.48 -8.54
CA ALA A 106 -10.71 -4.96 -8.23
C ALA A 106 -10.77 -5.47 -6.79
N THR A 107 -9.84 -6.36 -6.39
CA THR A 107 -9.69 -6.81 -5.00
C THR A 107 -9.42 -5.62 -4.07
N TYR A 108 -8.51 -4.74 -4.44
CA TYR A 108 -8.17 -3.54 -3.67
C TYR A 108 -9.41 -2.70 -3.32
N PHE A 109 -10.20 -2.36 -4.33
CA PHE A 109 -11.39 -1.54 -4.13
C PHE A 109 -12.58 -2.31 -3.55
N ALA A 110 -12.63 -3.64 -3.70
CA ALA A 110 -13.61 -4.47 -3.01
C ALA A 110 -13.40 -4.43 -1.49
N LEU A 111 -12.15 -4.54 -1.03
CA LEU A 111 -11.80 -4.38 0.39
C LEU A 111 -12.14 -2.97 0.90
N ALA A 112 -11.82 -1.93 0.12
CA ALA A 112 -12.01 -0.54 0.53
C ALA A 112 -13.48 -0.09 0.57
N ARG A 113 -14.35 -0.64 -0.29
CA ARG A 113 -15.70 -0.11 -0.54
C ARG A 113 -16.81 -1.13 -0.48
N GLY A 114 -16.44 -2.39 -0.38
CA GLY A 114 -17.38 -3.50 -0.53
C GLY A 114 -17.74 -3.78 -1.99
N VAL A 115 -18.28 -4.94 -2.25
CA VAL A 115 -18.78 -5.39 -3.56
C VAL A 115 -19.89 -6.41 -3.35
N LYS A 116 -21.02 -6.26 -4.07
CA LYS A 116 -22.19 -7.15 -3.95
C LYS A 116 -22.57 -7.36 -2.47
N ASP A 117 -22.43 -8.60 -1.98
CA ASP A 117 -22.81 -9.01 -0.63
C ASP A 117 -21.67 -8.85 0.40
N HIS A 118 -20.49 -8.39 -0.04
CA HIS A 118 -19.34 -8.16 0.83
C HIS A 118 -19.29 -6.71 1.31
N GLN A 119 -19.47 -6.51 2.61
CA GLN A 119 -19.27 -5.21 3.25
C GLN A 119 -17.78 -4.84 3.19
N PRO A 120 -17.43 -3.55 3.03
CA PRO A 120 -16.04 -3.11 3.06
C PRO A 120 -15.38 -3.44 4.40
N LEU A 121 -14.05 -3.35 4.43
CA LEU A 121 -13.33 -3.30 5.69
C LEU A 121 -13.79 -2.10 6.50
N GLU A 122 -13.80 -2.23 7.82
CA GLU A 122 -14.06 -1.13 8.73
C GLU A 122 -13.06 0.00 8.49
N MET A 123 -13.51 1.24 8.61
CA MET A 123 -12.62 2.40 8.52
C MET A 123 -12.55 3.11 9.86
N THR A 124 -11.34 3.33 10.37
CA THR A 124 -11.11 4.06 11.60
C THR A 124 -9.95 5.05 11.48
N LYS A 125 -9.73 5.86 12.50
CA LYS A 125 -8.63 6.82 12.54
C LYS A 125 -7.31 6.12 12.89
N TRP A 126 -6.26 6.54 12.22
CA TRP A 126 -4.89 6.21 12.59
C TRP A 126 -4.54 6.95 13.88
N PHE A 127 -4.60 6.25 15.01
CA PHE A 127 -4.44 6.82 16.36
C PHE A 127 -5.29 8.09 16.54
N ASP A 128 -4.74 9.16 17.09
CA ASP A 128 -5.44 10.45 17.32
C ASP A 128 -5.37 11.42 16.13
N THR A 129 -5.10 10.93 14.93
CA THR A 129 -5.02 11.75 13.73
C THR A 129 -6.35 11.85 13.00
N ASN A 130 -6.43 12.72 11.99
CA ASN A 130 -7.55 12.75 11.04
C ASN A 130 -7.33 11.82 9.83
N TYR A 131 -6.22 11.08 9.78
CA TYR A 131 -6.00 10.07 8.75
C TYR A 131 -6.81 8.81 9.08
N HIS A 132 -7.61 8.36 8.12
CA HIS A 132 -8.40 7.15 8.24
C HIS A 132 -7.78 6.04 7.38
N TYR A 133 -7.91 4.81 7.84
CA TYR A 133 -7.42 3.62 7.15
C TYR A 133 -8.45 2.48 7.23
N SER A 134 -8.35 1.55 6.28
CA SER A 134 -9.14 0.31 6.26
C SER A 134 -8.51 -0.69 7.23
N VAL A 135 -9.27 -1.13 8.23
CA VAL A 135 -8.79 -2.01 9.32
C VAL A 135 -8.61 -3.43 8.78
N PRO A 136 -7.40 -3.99 8.79
CA PRO A 136 -7.19 -5.39 8.42
C PRO A 136 -7.93 -6.34 9.37
N GLU A 137 -8.52 -7.41 8.84
CA GLU A 137 -9.17 -8.47 9.61
C GLU A 137 -8.28 -9.71 9.56
N ILE A 138 -7.77 -10.14 10.71
CA ILE A 138 -6.75 -11.20 10.83
C ILE A 138 -7.28 -12.29 11.76
N ASP A 139 -7.02 -13.54 11.42
CA ASP A 139 -7.21 -14.73 12.25
C ASP A 139 -6.03 -15.70 12.09
N GLU A 140 -6.12 -16.87 12.76
CA GLU A 140 -5.09 -17.89 12.75
C GLU A 140 -4.82 -18.46 11.35
N ARG A 141 -5.80 -18.36 10.44
CA ARG A 141 -5.76 -18.92 9.08
C ARG A 141 -5.44 -17.88 8.03
N THR A 142 -5.41 -16.60 8.38
CA THR A 142 -5.11 -15.52 7.44
C THR A 142 -3.78 -15.81 6.73
N PRO A 143 -3.74 -15.87 5.40
CA PRO A 143 -2.50 -16.08 4.68
C PRO A 143 -1.57 -14.87 4.81
N PHE A 144 -0.27 -15.15 4.87
CA PHE A 144 0.77 -14.14 4.69
C PHE A 144 1.68 -14.61 3.57
N ALA A 145 1.68 -13.89 2.45
CA ALA A 145 2.48 -14.20 1.27
C ALA A 145 2.91 -12.88 0.60
N ALA A 146 4.21 -12.72 0.40
CA ALA A 146 4.75 -11.49 -0.19
C ALA A 146 4.18 -11.22 -1.59
N ASN A 147 3.74 -10.00 -1.82
CA ASN A 147 3.35 -9.49 -3.13
C ASN A 147 3.90 -8.08 -3.34
N ALA A 148 5.17 -8.01 -3.70
CA ALA A 148 5.88 -6.74 -3.90
C ALA A 148 5.65 -6.12 -5.29
N ALA A 149 4.82 -6.69 -6.17
CA ALA A 149 4.71 -6.28 -7.57
C ALA A 149 4.43 -4.78 -7.74
N ALA A 150 3.48 -4.21 -6.98
CA ALA A 150 3.15 -2.80 -7.05
C ALA A 150 4.31 -1.89 -6.60
N LEU A 151 5.06 -2.29 -5.57
CA LEU A 151 6.23 -1.57 -5.09
C LEU A 151 7.38 -1.61 -6.08
N VAL A 152 7.68 -2.80 -6.62
CA VAL A 152 8.71 -3.00 -7.64
C VAL A 152 8.40 -2.17 -8.88
N GLN A 153 7.13 -2.11 -9.30
CA GLN A 153 6.71 -1.26 -10.41
C GLN A 153 6.99 0.23 -10.12
N GLN A 154 6.67 0.74 -8.94
CA GLN A 154 6.92 2.13 -8.57
C GLN A 154 8.42 2.46 -8.57
N LEU A 155 9.26 1.56 -8.07
CA LEU A 155 10.72 1.70 -8.10
C LEU A 155 11.26 1.69 -9.54
N ALA A 156 10.75 0.81 -10.41
CA ALA A 156 11.11 0.78 -11.82
C ALA A 156 10.74 2.09 -12.55
N GLU A 157 9.53 2.61 -12.29
CA GLU A 157 9.11 3.91 -12.82
C GLU A 157 10.01 5.08 -12.36
N ALA A 158 10.51 5.03 -11.11
CA ALA A 158 11.48 6.01 -10.62
C ALA A 158 12.82 5.89 -11.35
N ALA A 159 13.31 4.66 -11.54
CA ALA A 159 14.55 4.39 -12.26
C ALA A 159 14.49 4.86 -13.73
N GLU A 160 13.34 4.71 -14.40
CA GLU A 160 13.11 5.26 -15.76
C GLU A 160 13.26 6.79 -15.80
N GLN A 161 13.04 7.47 -14.67
CA GLN A 161 13.25 8.92 -14.52
C GLN A 161 14.68 9.30 -14.07
N GLY A 162 15.58 8.32 -13.91
CA GLY A 162 16.91 8.53 -13.36
C GLY A 162 16.90 8.81 -11.85
N ILE A 163 15.89 8.34 -11.13
CA ILE A 163 15.72 8.57 -9.68
C ILE A 163 15.88 7.24 -8.93
N GLU A 164 16.80 7.22 -7.99
CA GLU A 164 16.94 6.14 -7.00
C GLU A 164 16.01 6.44 -5.82
N SER A 165 14.80 5.90 -5.88
CA SER A 165 13.79 6.11 -4.84
C SER A 165 13.83 5.01 -3.76
N ARG A 166 13.13 5.24 -2.67
CA ARG A 166 13.05 4.34 -1.51
C ARG A 166 11.59 4.04 -1.19
N PRO A 167 11.18 2.75 -1.07
CA PRO A 167 9.83 2.42 -0.64
C PRO A 167 9.61 2.86 0.81
N VAL A 168 8.36 3.26 1.10
CA VAL A 168 7.90 3.55 2.45
C VAL A 168 6.74 2.60 2.76
N LEU A 169 6.95 1.73 3.73
CA LEU A 169 6.04 0.66 4.10
C LEU A 169 5.53 0.82 5.52
N VAL A 170 4.32 0.39 5.77
CA VAL A 170 3.82 0.13 7.12
C VAL A 170 4.53 -1.12 7.63
N GLY A 171 5.28 -1.02 8.73
CA GLY A 171 6.03 -2.16 9.26
C GLY A 171 5.11 -3.22 9.91
N PRO A 172 5.58 -4.48 10.07
CA PRO A 172 4.77 -5.62 10.48
C PRO A 172 4.11 -5.42 11.85
N VAL A 173 4.84 -4.90 12.83
CA VAL A 173 4.29 -4.61 14.17
C VAL A 173 3.16 -3.58 14.09
N THR A 174 3.39 -2.47 13.38
CA THR A 174 2.36 -1.43 13.21
C THR A 174 1.15 -1.97 12.47
N TYR A 175 1.35 -2.76 11.41
CA TYR A 175 0.27 -3.38 10.65
C TYR A 175 -0.63 -4.24 11.53
N LEU A 176 -0.04 -5.14 12.33
CA LEU A 176 -0.79 -6.04 13.20
C LEU A 176 -1.46 -5.31 14.38
N LEU A 177 -0.85 -4.23 14.91
CA LEU A 177 -1.48 -3.41 15.95
C LEU A 177 -2.64 -2.55 15.42
N LEU A 178 -2.67 -2.26 14.12
CA LEU A 178 -3.78 -1.57 13.45
C LEU A 178 -4.88 -2.55 12.99
N ALA A 179 -4.62 -3.85 13.01
CA ALA A 179 -5.58 -4.89 12.66
C ALA A 179 -6.53 -5.23 13.82
N LYS A 180 -7.64 -5.86 13.49
CA LYS A 180 -8.55 -6.49 14.44
C LYS A 180 -8.66 -7.99 14.18
N ALA A 181 -9.02 -8.74 15.20
CA ALA A 181 -9.42 -10.14 15.02
C ALA A 181 -10.64 -10.20 14.09
N SER A 182 -10.65 -11.17 13.16
CA SER A 182 -11.85 -11.43 12.35
C SER A 182 -12.95 -12.05 13.22
N ASP A 183 -14.18 -12.04 12.74
CA ASP A 183 -15.32 -12.67 13.43
C ASP A 183 -15.16 -14.20 13.57
N GLU A 184 -14.25 -14.80 12.78
CA GLU A 184 -13.96 -16.24 12.77
C GLU A 184 -12.73 -16.61 13.63
N ALA A 185 -12.08 -15.63 14.25
CA ALA A 185 -10.91 -15.85 15.10
C ALA A 185 -11.28 -16.60 16.38
N GLY A 186 -10.37 -17.42 16.88
CA GLY A 186 -10.51 -18.15 18.13
C GLY A 186 -10.54 -17.23 19.35
N GLU A 187 -11.12 -17.73 20.45
CA GLU A 187 -11.16 -16.98 21.72
C GLU A 187 -9.74 -16.66 22.22
N GLY A 188 -9.51 -15.40 22.53
CA GLY A 188 -8.22 -14.91 23.04
C GLY A 188 -7.17 -14.62 21.94
N PHE A 189 -7.48 -14.86 20.65
CA PHE A 189 -6.58 -14.50 19.56
C PHE A 189 -6.40 -12.98 19.45
N ALA A 190 -5.15 -12.57 19.22
CA ALA A 190 -4.83 -11.19 18.89
C ALA A 190 -4.01 -11.15 17.59
N PRO A 191 -4.24 -10.18 16.66
CA PRO A 191 -3.50 -10.10 15.40
C PRO A 191 -1.97 -10.11 15.56
N ILE A 192 -1.46 -9.59 16.68
CA ILE A 192 -0.02 -9.58 16.98
C ILE A 192 0.58 -11.00 17.15
N ASP A 193 -0.25 -12.00 17.42
CA ASP A 193 0.18 -13.41 17.53
C ASP A 193 0.70 -13.94 16.17
N ARG A 194 0.39 -13.24 15.06
CA ARG A 194 0.86 -13.57 13.71
C ARG A 194 2.12 -12.78 13.30
N LEU A 195 2.88 -12.25 14.28
CA LEU A 195 4.06 -11.43 13.98
C LEU A 195 5.12 -12.18 13.17
N ASP A 196 5.40 -13.42 13.50
CA ASP A 196 6.44 -14.21 12.80
C ASP A 196 6.05 -14.46 11.33
N ASP A 197 4.77 -14.74 11.05
CA ASP A 197 4.26 -14.93 9.69
C ASP A 197 4.33 -13.62 8.88
N ALA A 198 3.93 -12.50 9.49
CA ALA A 198 4.03 -11.21 8.86
C ALA A 198 5.49 -10.83 8.56
N VAL A 199 6.41 -11.02 9.51
CA VAL A 199 7.85 -10.76 9.32
C VAL A 199 8.41 -11.64 8.22
N ALA A 200 8.04 -12.93 8.14
CA ALA A 200 8.47 -13.82 7.06
C ALA A 200 8.09 -13.26 5.69
N ALA A 201 6.85 -12.78 5.52
CA ALA A 201 6.40 -12.18 4.26
C ALA A 201 7.08 -10.83 3.93
N TYR A 202 7.54 -10.08 4.96
CA TYR A 202 8.33 -8.86 4.73
C TYR A 202 9.79 -9.11 4.31
N VAL A 203 10.32 -10.29 4.63
CA VAL A 203 11.72 -10.66 4.34
C VAL A 203 11.85 -11.34 2.98
N GLU A 204 10.77 -11.94 2.47
CA GLU A 204 10.70 -12.56 1.14
C GLU A 204 10.80 -11.52 0.02
#